data_afa68f3a5d33ab79e4f194867eb6da5a
#
_entry.id   afa68f3a5d33ab79e4f194867eb6da5a
#
_cell.length_a   1.000
_cell.length_b   1.000
_cell.length_c   1.000
_cell.angle_alpha   90.00
_cell.angle_beta   90.00
_cell.angle_gamma   90.00
#
_symmetry.space_group_name_H-M   'P 1'
#
loop_
_entity.id
_entity.type
_entity.pdbx_description
1 polymer ?
#
loop_
_entity_poly.entity_id
_entity_poly.type
_entity_poly.pdbx_seq_one_letter_code
_entity_poly.pdbx_strand_id
1 'polypeptide(L)'
;MPNFSTLFESIKTPLKHPNGEIILSDDYGASSIQVLEGLEAVRLRPGMYLGDPHDGSALHHCIWEVVDNSVDEHLAGHTARIDITLNADHSLSVRDYGRGIPVGLHDDYGVSAAEVIMTKLHAGGKFDNNSYKVSGGLHGVGVSAVNAVSEWMDVTIHRNGIVHYQRFEAGVPVNPLAEVGTCDDTGTTITFKPDLSIFTEVTEFEFEQINTRLKETSFLNAGLQIVIHDERAEEAHVVEHLYEGGLAEFVRQLNERKEAMHEDVIVIQGEKEIEKGTVSVELALQWSDAFSESILCYTNIIRNKDGGTHMSGLRTALTSCINGYAKKRNLLKGDALSGEDVREGLAAVVSVKHPDPSFSSQTKDKLVSSEVTGIVQTVVYEKLGEFFEENPSVAKQIVDKALLASKAREAARKARDLTRRKGVLEGGGLPGKLADCQSRDPRECEVYLVEGDSAGGSAKTGRDRRIQAILPLRGKILNVERQKHNIAKVFQNQEIQTMIRAFGAGVGNNPEDEGGFNPEKLRYHKLII
;
A
#
# COMPACT_ATOMS: atom_id res chain seq x y z
N MET A 1 18.24 51.55 -4.28
CA MET A 1 17.19 50.72 -3.67
C MET A 1 15.85 51.33 -4.09
N PRO A 2 15.08 50.72 -4.98
CA PRO A 2 13.76 51.26 -5.34
C PRO A 2 12.74 50.80 -4.30
N ASN A 3 11.85 51.75 -4.02
CA ASN A 3 10.87 51.78 -2.96
C ASN A 3 9.76 50.71 -3.16
N PHE A 4 9.54 49.87 -2.17
CA PHE A 4 8.58 48.76 -2.19
C PHE A 4 7.08 49.19 -2.15
N SER A 5 6.81 50.48 -2.07
CA SER A 5 5.43 50.99 -2.02
C SER A 5 4.72 51.12 -3.37
N THR A 6 5.45 50.98 -4.49
CA THR A 6 4.89 51.17 -5.84
C THR A 6 4.46 49.87 -6.52
N LEU A 7 4.71 48.70 -5.91
CA LEU A 7 4.34 47.38 -6.51
C LEU A 7 2.95 46.89 -6.10
N PHE A 8 2.30 47.52 -5.13
CA PHE A 8 0.96 47.11 -4.63
C PHE A 8 -0.23 47.82 -5.28
N GLU A 9 0.01 48.81 -6.13
CA GLU A 9 -1.07 49.55 -6.82
C GLU A 9 -1.48 48.96 -8.19
N SER A 10 -0.81 47.92 -8.70
CA SER A 10 -1.11 47.42 -10.04
C SER A 10 -1.99 46.17 -10.10
N ILE A 11 -2.60 45.71 -8.99
CA ILE A 11 -3.52 44.56 -8.97
C ILE A 11 -4.91 44.99 -8.50
N LYS A 12 -5.49 45.98 -9.16
CA LYS A 12 -6.92 46.31 -9.06
C LYS A 12 -7.49 46.61 -10.45
N THR A 13 -7.45 45.61 -11.32
CA THR A 13 -8.28 45.66 -12.52
C THR A 13 -9.50 44.77 -12.25
N PRO A 14 -10.71 45.33 -12.08
CA PRO A 14 -11.92 44.55 -11.92
C PRO A 14 -12.20 43.78 -13.21
N LEU A 15 -12.50 42.47 -13.11
CA LEU A 15 -13.00 41.66 -14.21
C LEU A 15 -14.32 42.26 -14.70
N LYS A 16 -14.35 42.75 -15.94
CA LYS A 16 -15.57 43.26 -16.59
C LYS A 16 -16.31 42.12 -17.27
N HIS A 17 -17.62 42.02 -16.98
CA HIS A 17 -18.53 41.19 -17.76
C HIS A 17 -18.68 41.77 -19.20
N PRO A 18 -18.99 40.94 -20.25
CA PRO A 18 -19.19 41.42 -21.62
C PRO A 18 -20.21 42.56 -21.79
N ASN A 19 -21.08 42.76 -20.80
CA ASN A 19 -22.10 43.83 -20.79
C ASN A 19 -21.69 45.12 -20.02
N GLY A 20 -20.42 45.24 -19.62
CA GLY A 20 -19.91 46.49 -19.05
C GLY A 20 -20.23 46.76 -17.57
N GLU A 21 -20.95 45.88 -16.89
CA GLU A 21 -21.22 46.01 -15.46
C GLU A 21 -20.04 45.51 -14.63
N ILE A 22 -19.60 46.32 -13.66
CA ILE A 22 -18.57 45.97 -12.67
C ILE A 22 -19.25 45.06 -11.64
N ILE A 23 -18.95 43.76 -11.66
CA ILE A 23 -19.33 42.87 -10.57
C ILE A 23 -18.34 43.15 -9.43
N LEU A 24 -18.72 44.01 -8.51
CA LEU A 24 -18.14 44.05 -7.19
C LEU A 24 -18.65 42.79 -6.47
N SER A 25 -17.79 41.81 -6.27
CA SER A 25 -18.06 40.68 -5.36
C SER A 25 -17.94 41.23 -3.92
N ASP A 26 -19.01 41.89 -3.48
CA ASP A 26 -19.06 42.64 -2.22
C ASP A 26 -19.38 41.77 -1.00
N ASP A 27 -19.13 40.46 -1.05
CA ASP A 27 -19.56 39.59 0.04
C ASP A 27 -18.47 38.70 0.65
N TYR A 28 -17.18 38.96 0.38
CA TYR A 28 -16.11 38.31 1.14
C TYR A 28 -15.61 39.22 2.25
N GLY A 29 -16.42 39.31 3.33
CA GLY A 29 -16.10 40.05 4.53
C GLY A 29 -15.85 39.12 5.73
N ALA A 30 -15.54 39.67 6.89
CA ALA A 30 -15.35 38.91 8.13
C ALA A 30 -16.56 38.03 8.50
N SER A 31 -17.76 38.41 8.08
CA SER A 31 -19.02 37.66 8.26
C SER A 31 -19.13 36.42 7.38
N SER A 32 -18.33 36.32 6.31
CA SER A 32 -18.31 35.10 5.45
C SER A 32 -17.36 34.00 5.97
N ILE A 33 -16.59 34.31 7.02
CA ILE A 33 -15.72 33.34 7.67
C ILE A 33 -16.57 32.53 8.67
N GLN A 34 -16.81 31.26 8.35
CA GLN A 34 -17.48 30.32 9.24
C GLN A 34 -16.43 29.52 10.01
N VAL A 35 -16.61 29.43 11.33
CA VAL A 35 -15.85 28.54 12.19
C VAL A 35 -16.72 27.32 12.47
N LEU A 36 -16.26 26.14 12.02
CA LEU A 36 -16.91 24.87 12.32
C LEU A 36 -16.31 24.33 13.61
N GLU A 37 -17.15 24.00 14.57
CA GLU A 37 -16.72 23.45 15.86
C GLU A 37 -17.00 21.94 15.94
N GLY A 38 -16.10 21.22 16.61
CA GLY A 38 -16.30 19.81 16.94
C GLY A 38 -16.46 18.90 15.73
N LEU A 39 -17.44 17.99 15.79
CA LEU A 39 -17.67 16.95 14.80
C LEU A 39 -18.37 17.44 13.52
N GLU A 40 -18.95 18.64 13.52
CA GLU A 40 -19.57 19.22 12.33
C GLU A 40 -18.54 19.43 11.21
N ALA A 41 -17.31 19.82 11.56
CA ALA A 41 -16.20 19.95 10.62
C ALA A 41 -15.87 18.62 9.92
N VAL A 42 -15.96 17.49 10.63
CA VAL A 42 -15.73 16.15 10.09
C VAL A 42 -16.83 15.77 9.10
N ARG A 43 -18.10 16.00 9.46
CA ARG A 43 -19.25 15.71 8.58
C ARG A 43 -19.19 16.51 7.27
N LEU A 44 -18.80 17.80 7.36
CA LEU A 44 -18.71 18.67 6.18
C LEU A 44 -17.51 18.35 5.30
N ARG A 45 -16.41 17.87 5.88
CA ARG A 45 -15.14 17.57 5.18
C ARG A 45 -14.56 16.23 5.59
N PRO A 46 -15.29 15.09 5.41
CA PRO A 46 -14.83 13.77 5.84
C PRO A 46 -13.51 13.36 5.20
N GLY A 47 -13.25 13.84 3.98
CA GLY A 47 -12.02 13.57 3.24
C GLY A 47 -10.72 14.02 3.94
N MET A 48 -10.81 14.99 4.84
CA MET A 48 -9.65 15.45 5.62
C MET A 48 -9.27 14.49 6.75
N TYR A 49 -10.21 13.66 7.22
CA TYR A 49 -10.06 12.82 8.41
C TYR A 49 -10.03 11.33 8.09
N LEU A 50 -10.81 10.88 7.11
CA LEU A 50 -11.06 9.46 6.82
C LEU A 50 -10.68 9.03 5.40
N GLY A 51 -10.36 9.98 4.51
CA GLY A 51 -10.13 9.70 3.09
C GLY A 51 -11.34 10.01 2.21
N ASP A 52 -11.32 9.56 0.95
CA ASP A 52 -12.36 9.89 -0.02
C ASP A 52 -13.68 9.16 0.31
N PRO A 53 -14.80 9.88 0.56
CA PRO A 53 -16.09 9.28 0.85
C PRO A 53 -16.78 8.67 -0.39
N HIS A 54 -16.29 8.96 -1.62
CA HIS A 54 -16.92 8.53 -2.87
C HIS A 54 -16.32 7.25 -3.44
N ASP A 55 -15.04 6.96 -3.19
CA ASP A 55 -14.34 5.76 -3.70
C ASP A 55 -14.41 4.54 -2.76
N GLY A 56 -15.08 4.67 -1.62
CA GLY A 56 -15.21 3.65 -0.57
C GLY A 56 -14.02 3.60 0.39
N SER A 57 -12.95 4.37 0.17
CA SER A 57 -11.78 4.34 1.06
C SER A 57 -12.10 4.87 2.45
N ALA A 58 -12.84 5.98 2.56
CA ALA A 58 -13.28 6.52 3.85
C ALA A 58 -14.26 5.59 4.57
N LEU A 59 -15.16 4.92 3.85
CA LEU A 59 -16.09 3.97 4.43
C LEU A 59 -15.36 2.82 5.15
N HIS A 60 -14.39 2.21 4.47
CA HIS A 60 -13.59 1.15 5.07
C HIS A 60 -12.61 1.68 6.13
N HIS A 61 -12.16 2.94 6.00
CA HIS A 61 -11.30 3.56 7.01
C HIS A 61 -11.99 3.68 8.37
N CYS A 62 -13.32 3.87 8.39
CA CYS A 62 -14.08 3.84 9.63
C CYS A 62 -13.88 2.53 10.41
N ILE A 63 -13.80 1.39 9.71
CA ILE A 63 -13.55 0.09 10.35
C ILE A 63 -12.16 0.08 10.98
N TRP A 64 -11.16 0.55 10.23
CA TRP A 64 -9.76 0.54 10.69
C TRP A 64 -9.56 1.37 11.94
N GLU A 65 -10.16 2.56 12.03
CA GLU A 65 -10.05 3.42 13.21
C GLU A 65 -10.67 2.78 14.47
N VAL A 66 -11.72 1.97 14.33
CA VAL A 66 -12.30 1.23 15.45
C VAL A 66 -11.47 0.00 15.79
N VAL A 67 -11.08 -0.80 14.79
CA VAL A 67 -10.26 -2.01 14.99
C VAL A 67 -8.90 -1.68 15.56
N ASP A 68 -8.24 -0.61 15.09
CA ASP A 68 -6.92 -0.19 15.57
C ASP A 68 -6.94 0.13 17.08
N ASN A 69 -8.07 0.63 17.62
CA ASN A 69 -8.22 0.82 19.05
C ASN A 69 -8.24 -0.51 19.82
N SER A 70 -8.89 -1.53 19.27
CA SER A 70 -8.93 -2.88 19.84
C SER A 70 -7.56 -3.57 19.75
N VAL A 71 -6.83 -3.36 18.64
CA VAL A 71 -5.45 -3.86 18.49
C VAL A 71 -4.50 -3.16 19.46
N ASP A 72 -4.69 -1.86 19.75
CA ASP A 72 -3.90 -1.16 20.77
C ASP A 72 -4.09 -1.77 22.18
N GLU A 73 -5.28 -2.27 22.52
CA GLU A 73 -5.50 -3.06 23.76
C GLU A 73 -4.73 -4.39 23.72
N HIS A 74 -4.62 -5.05 22.57
CA HIS A 74 -3.78 -6.24 22.40
C HIS A 74 -2.29 -5.91 22.61
N LEU A 75 -1.79 -4.86 21.97
CA LEU A 75 -0.41 -4.42 22.10
C LEU A 75 -0.05 -4.02 23.54
N ALA A 76 -1.04 -3.55 24.30
CA ALA A 76 -0.93 -3.29 25.73
C ALA A 76 -1.05 -4.57 26.60
N GLY A 77 -1.30 -5.73 26.00
CA GLY A 77 -1.37 -7.03 26.69
C GLY A 77 -2.72 -7.32 27.37
N HIS A 78 -3.79 -6.61 26.99
CA HIS A 78 -5.09 -6.73 27.68
C HIS A 78 -6.14 -7.55 26.93
N THR A 79 -5.95 -7.84 25.64
CA THR A 79 -6.83 -8.72 24.88
C THR A 79 -6.03 -9.63 23.95
N ALA A 80 -6.54 -10.82 23.69
CA ALA A 80 -6.02 -11.75 22.69
C ALA A 80 -7.05 -12.03 21.56
N ARG A 81 -8.21 -11.38 21.61
CA ARG A 81 -9.30 -11.62 20.66
C ARG A 81 -10.04 -10.33 20.31
N ILE A 82 -10.42 -10.23 19.02
CA ILE A 82 -11.28 -9.19 18.48
C ILE A 82 -12.32 -9.86 17.60
N ASP A 83 -13.60 -9.54 17.81
CA ASP A 83 -14.70 -9.99 16.97
C ASP A 83 -15.23 -8.81 16.15
N ILE A 84 -15.40 -9.03 14.85
CA ILE A 84 -15.95 -8.06 13.91
C ILE A 84 -17.22 -8.68 13.31
N THR A 85 -18.35 -7.96 13.35
CA THR A 85 -19.61 -8.43 12.78
C THR A 85 -20.14 -7.42 11.75
N LEU A 86 -20.34 -7.88 10.52
CA LEU A 86 -21.09 -7.16 9.51
C LEU A 86 -22.56 -7.55 9.70
N ASN A 87 -23.35 -6.65 10.28
CA ASN A 87 -24.73 -6.92 10.66
C ASN A 87 -25.69 -6.88 9.44
N ALA A 88 -26.81 -7.57 9.55
CA ALA A 88 -27.83 -7.64 8.49
C ALA A 88 -28.44 -6.28 8.10
N ASP A 89 -28.40 -5.28 9.00
CA ASP A 89 -28.89 -3.92 8.77
C ASP A 89 -27.83 -2.99 8.15
N HIS A 90 -26.69 -3.55 7.69
CA HIS A 90 -25.51 -2.85 7.15
C HIS A 90 -24.74 -1.99 8.17
N SER A 91 -24.97 -2.18 9.47
CA SER A 91 -24.08 -1.67 10.51
C SER A 91 -22.88 -2.61 10.69
N LEU A 92 -21.85 -2.14 11.38
CA LEU A 92 -20.67 -2.94 11.71
C LEU A 92 -20.37 -2.85 13.20
N SER A 93 -20.12 -4.01 13.82
CA SER A 93 -19.75 -4.13 15.22
C SER A 93 -18.29 -4.56 15.34
N VAL A 94 -17.54 -3.94 16.24
CA VAL A 94 -16.21 -4.39 16.68
C VAL A 94 -16.22 -4.56 18.18
N ARG A 95 -15.84 -5.75 18.65
CA ARG A 95 -15.73 -6.09 20.07
C ARG A 95 -14.30 -6.49 20.40
N ASP A 96 -13.71 -5.86 21.40
CA ASP A 96 -12.52 -6.34 22.09
C ASP A 96 -12.86 -6.87 23.50
N TYR A 97 -11.91 -7.58 24.08
CA TYR A 97 -11.97 -8.12 25.44
C TYR A 97 -10.88 -7.49 26.31
N GLY A 98 -10.57 -6.21 26.03
CA GLY A 98 -9.58 -5.42 26.74
C GLY A 98 -10.11 -4.87 28.07
N ARG A 99 -9.54 -3.75 28.51
CA ARG A 99 -9.89 -3.12 29.80
C ARG A 99 -11.26 -2.45 29.83
N GLY A 100 -11.85 -2.20 28.66
CA GLY A 100 -12.99 -1.33 28.48
C GLY A 100 -12.64 0.17 28.60
N ILE A 101 -13.26 1.02 27.82
CA ILE A 101 -13.07 2.48 27.87
C ILE A 101 -13.38 3.01 29.28
N PRO A 102 -12.61 4.00 29.81
CA PRO A 102 -12.92 4.62 31.09
C PRO A 102 -14.32 5.25 31.13
N VAL A 103 -15.09 4.95 32.20
CA VAL A 103 -16.50 5.37 32.36
C VAL A 103 -16.70 6.51 33.36
N GLY A 104 -15.65 6.86 34.12
CA GLY A 104 -15.69 7.95 35.10
C GLY A 104 -15.93 9.32 34.48
N LEU A 105 -16.40 10.26 35.27
CA LEU A 105 -16.56 11.65 34.84
C LEU A 105 -15.19 12.28 34.52
N HIS A 106 -15.15 13.04 33.43
CA HIS A 106 -13.99 13.83 33.07
C HIS A 106 -14.06 15.19 33.77
N ASP A 107 -13.03 15.57 34.51
CA ASP A 107 -13.03 16.74 35.39
C ASP A 107 -13.37 18.05 34.64
N ASP A 108 -12.83 18.24 33.43
CA ASP A 108 -13.01 19.48 32.67
C ASP A 108 -14.36 19.57 31.93
N TYR A 109 -14.96 18.44 31.58
CA TYR A 109 -16.15 18.41 30.72
C TYR A 109 -17.45 18.05 31.46
N GLY A 110 -17.36 17.46 32.65
CA GLY A 110 -18.54 17.09 33.47
C GLY A 110 -19.39 15.96 32.87
N VAL A 111 -18.90 15.28 31.83
CA VAL A 111 -19.48 14.07 31.22
C VAL A 111 -18.55 12.90 31.35
N SER A 112 -18.97 11.69 30.95
CA SER A 112 -18.11 10.51 31.03
C SER A 112 -16.88 10.64 30.13
N ALA A 113 -15.75 10.06 30.52
CA ALA A 113 -14.55 9.99 29.69
C ALA A 113 -14.86 9.30 28.33
N ALA A 114 -15.74 8.30 28.33
CA ALA A 114 -16.21 7.64 27.12
C ALA A 114 -16.89 8.65 26.17
N GLU A 115 -17.78 9.49 26.68
CA GLU A 115 -18.46 10.52 25.88
C GLU A 115 -17.47 11.53 25.32
N VAL A 116 -16.47 11.96 26.10
CA VAL A 116 -15.43 12.87 25.64
C VAL A 116 -14.66 12.26 24.46
N ILE A 117 -14.26 10.97 24.56
CA ILE A 117 -13.54 10.24 23.50
C ILE A 117 -14.37 10.16 22.22
N MET A 118 -15.69 9.95 22.34
CA MET A 118 -16.59 9.81 21.19
C MET A 118 -16.98 11.14 20.54
N THR A 119 -16.90 12.26 21.26
CA THR A 119 -17.45 13.54 20.79
C THR A 119 -16.41 14.66 20.61
N LYS A 120 -15.21 14.49 21.13
CA LYS A 120 -14.15 15.51 21.02
C LYS A 120 -13.01 15.01 20.14
N LEU A 121 -12.61 15.87 19.18
CA LEU A 121 -11.38 15.66 18.42
C LEU A 121 -10.18 15.90 19.35
N HIS A 122 -9.11 15.12 19.12
CA HIS A 122 -7.89 15.18 19.92
C HIS A 122 -8.10 14.82 21.41
N ALA A 123 -9.05 13.91 21.69
CA ALA A 123 -9.26 13.34 23.00
C ALA A 123 -8.86 11.86 23.03
N GLY A 124 -8.21 11.42 24.11
CA GLY A 124 -7.85 10.01 24.30
C GLY A 124 -6.66 9.80 25.22
N GLY A 125 -6.57 8.62 25.83
CA GLY A 125 -5.48 8.24 26.74
C GLY A 125 -4.13 7.94 26.07
N LYS A 126 -4.05 8.06 24.75
CA LYS A 126 -2.84 7.74 23.96
C LYS A 126 -1.84 8.91 23.86
N PHE A 127 -2.20 10.09 24.37
CA PHE A 127 -1.29 11.22 24.55
C PHE A 127 -0.36 11.05 25.76
N ASP A 128 -0.67 10.08 26.66
CA ASP A 128 0.18 9.73 27.80
C ASP A 128 0.91 8.41 27.53
N ASN A 129 2.25 8.48 27.40
CA ASN A 129 3.14 7.34 27.16
C ASN A 129 3.08 6.27 28.26
N ASN A 130 2.46 6.54 29.41
CA ASN A 130 2.31 5.57 30.49
C ASN A 130 1.23 4.52 30.20
N SER A 131 0.22 4.88 29.41
CA SER A 131 -0.92 3.99 29.11
C SER A 131 -0.70 3.11 27.89
N TYR A 132 0.01 3.62 26.88
CA TYR A 132 0.34 2.89 25.64
C TYR A 132 1.75 3.24 25.18
N LYS A 133 2.66 2.26 25.20
CA LYS A 133 4.05 2.45 24.74
C LYS A 133 4.16 2.58 23.21
N VAL A 134 3.25 1.91 22.50
CA VAL A 134 3.13 1.89 21.05
C VAL A 134 1.64 1.85 20.73
N SER A 135 1.17 2.64 19.80
CA SER A 135 -0.24 2.71 19.39
C SER A 135 -0.38 2.99 17.91
N GLY A 136 -1.38 2.40 17.27
CA GLY A 136 -1.81 2.74 15.92
C GLY A 136 -2.57 4.06 15.85
N GLY A 137 -3.38 4.34 16.87
CA GLY A 137 -4.16 5.58 16.99
C GLY A 137 -3.37 6.68 17.68
N LEU A 138 -2.76 7.60 16.92
CA LEU A 138 -1.85 8.63 17.44
C LEU A 138 -2.50 9.99 17.68
N HIS A 139 -3.59 10.32 16.99
CA HIS A 139 -4.11 11.69 16.90
C HIS A 139 -5.35 11.93 17.77
N GLY A 140 -5.94 10.89 18.39
CA GLY A 140 -7.16 11.02 19.18
C GLY A 140 -8.37 11.53 18.40
N VAL A 141 -8.44 11.20 17.09
CA VAL A 141 -9.50 11.69 16.18
C VAL A 141 -10.31 10.55 15.58
N GLY A 142 -9.78 9.32 15.52
CA GLY A 142 -10.35 8.23 14.72
C GLY A 142 -11.78 7.89 15.07
N VAL A 143 -12.03 7.43 16.30
CA VAL A 143 -13.37 7.00 16.70
C VAL A 143 -14.37 8.15 16.74
N SER A 144 -13.96 9.37 17.10
CA SER A 144 -14.84 10.55 17.06
C SER A 144 -15.18 10.96 15.63
N ALA A 145 -14.25 10.78 14.68
CA ALA A 145 -14.54 10.99 13.26
C ALA A 145 -15.51 9.92 12.72
N VAL A 146 -15.35 8.65 13.10
CA VAL A 146 -16.31 7.59 12.75
C VAL A 146 -17.70 7.92 13.30
N ASN A 147 -17.79 8.32 14.56
CA ASN A 147 -19.06 8.74 15.17
C ASN A 147 -19.71 9.90 14.39
N ALA A 148 -18.92 10.89 13.99
CA ALA A 148 -19.41 12.02 13.20
C ALA A 148 -20.03 11.63 11.86
N VAL A 149 -19.48 10.63 11.16
CA VAL A 149 -19.95 10.21 9.82
C VAL A 149 -20.92 9.02 9.88
N SER A 150 -21.33 8.62 11.08
CA SER A 150 -22.33 7.56 11.30
C SER A 150 -23.73 8.15 11.40
N GLU A 151 -24.71 7.45 10.86
CA GLU A 151 -26.14 7.71 11.15
C GLU A 151 -26.40 7.55 12.64
N TRP A 152 -25.88 6.45 13.21
CA TRP A 152 -25.85 6.21 14.63
C TRP A 152 -24.64 5.36 15.04
N MET A 153 -24.24 5.50 16.30
CA MET A 153 -23.21 4.68 16.94
C MET A 153 -23.65 4.27 18.33
N ASP A 154 -23.53 2.97 18.63
CA ASP A 154 -23.76 2.39 19.96
C ASP A 154 -22.43 2.00 20.57
N VAL A 155 -22.20 2.38 21.81
CA VAL A 155 -21.03 2.05 22.60
C VAL A 155 -21.44 1.28 23.83
N THR A 156 -20.99 0.03 23.93
CA THR A 156 -21.19 -0.83 25.09
C THR A 156 -19.85 -1.11 25.76
N ILE A 157 -19.72 -0.82 27.04
CA ILE A 157 -18.49 -0.96 27.80
C ILE A 157 -18.69 -1.90 28.97
N HIS A 158 -17.94 -2.98 29.00
CA HIS A 158 -17.87 -3.93 30.10
C HIS A 158 -16.68 -3.56 30.99
N ARG A 159 -16.95 -2.98 32.14
CA ARG A 159 -15.89 -2.51 33.04
C ARG A 159 -16.32 -2.56 34.51
N ASN A 160 -15.44 -3.03 35.38
CA ASN A 160 -15.67 -3.11 36.83
C ASN A 160 -16.90 -3.94 37.23
N GLY A 161 -17.27 -4.96 36.43
CA GLY A 161 -18.42 -5.81 36.68
C GLY A 161 -19.76 -5.19 36.24
N ILE A 162 -19.74 -4.04 35.57
CA ILE A 162 -20.91 -3.30 35.13
C ILE A 162 -20.87 -3.12 33.61
N VAL A 163 -22.05 -3.27 32.98
CA VAL A 163 -22.26 -2.96 31.55
C VAL A 163 -22.77 -1.53 31.44
N HIS A 164 -22.01 -0.70 30.76
CA HIS A 164 -22.40 0.67 30.44
C HIS A 164 -22.77 0.78 28.96
N TYR A 165 -23.74 1.64 28.64
CA TYR A 165 -24.22 1.85 27.28
C TYR A 165 -24.48 3.33 27.00
N GLN A 166 -24.11 3.75 25.79
CA GLN A 166 -24.42 5.09 25.28
C GLN A 166 -24.64 5.03 23.76
N ARG A 167 -25.67 5.76 23.30
CA ARG A 167 -25.99 5.94 21.88
C ARG A 167 -25.70 7.34 21.41
N PHE A 168 -25.21 7.43 20.18
CA PHE A 168 -24.95 8.68 19.46
C PHE A 168 -25.69 8.66 18.13
N GLU A 169 -26.18 9.81 17.67
CA GLU A 169 -26.74 10.02 16.33
C GLU A 169 -26.02 11.18 15.68
N ALA A 170 -25.44 10.93 14.49
CA ALA A 170 -24.62 11.91 13.75
C ALA A 170 -23.56 12.60 14.62
N GLY A 171 -22.92 11.85 15.53
CA GLY A 171 -21.91 12.35 16.46
C GLY A 171 -22.44 13.01 17.74
N VAL A 172 -23.74 13.15 17.89
CA VAL A 172 -24.38 13.79 19.06
C VAL A 172 -24.89 12.72 20.04
N PRO A 173 -24.57 12.80 21.35
CA PRO A 173 -25.08 11.84 22.32
C PRO A 173 -26.60 11.97 22.45
N VAL A 174 -27.31 10.85 22.35
CA VAL A 174 -28.78 10.76 22.54
C VAL A 174 -29.14 10.74 24.02
N ASN A 175 -28.29 10.09 24.81
CA ASN A 175 -28.45 9.92 26.25
C ASN A 175 -27.05 9.97 26.91
N PRO A 176 -26.96 10.29 28.20
CA PRO A 176 -25.73 10.11 28.96
C PRO A 176 -25.33 8.64 29.03
N LEU A 177 -24.04 8.35 29.31
CA LEU A 177 -23.60 6.98 29.60
C LEU A 177 -24.39 6.41 30.76
N ALA A 178 -25.05 5.28 30.56
CA ALA A 178 -25.92 4.64 31.54
C ALA A 178 -25.45 3.24 31.91
N GLU A 179 -25.60 2.85 33.16
CA GLU A 179 -25.45 1.48 33.61
C GLU A 179 -26.69 0.68 33.19
N VAL A 180 -26.50 -0.40 32.41
CA VAL A 180 -27.60 -1.19 31.85
C VAL A 180 -27.60 -2.65 32.30
N GLY A 181 -26.57 -3.11 32.99
CA GLY A 181 -26.47 -4.48 33.48
C GLY A 181 -25.18 -4.76 34.23
N THR A 182 -24.95 -6.03 34.53
CA THR A 182 -23.73 -6.56 35.14
C THR A 182 -23.02 -7.51 34.18
N CYS A 183 -21.72 -7.66 34.29
CA CYS A 183 -20.91 -8.54 33.46
C CYS A 183 -19.80 -9.21 34.27
N ASP A 184 -19.36 -10.38 33.80
CA ASP A 184 -18.21 -11.12 34.36
C ASP A 184 -16.94 -10.94 33.52
N ASP A 185 -17.05 -10.26 32.37
CA ASP A 185 -15.98 -9.98 31.42
C ASP A 185 -15.66 -8.48 31.36
N THR A 186 -14.64 -8.13 30.57
CA THR A 186 -14.26 -6.74 30.28
C THR A 186 -14.14 -6.55 28.79
N GLY A 187 -14.21 -5.29 28.33
CA GLY A 187 -14.00 -4.94 26.92
C GLY A 187 -14.89 -3.81 26.44
N THR A 188 -14.76 -3.50 25.15
CA THR A 188 -15.58 -2.50 24.49
C THR A 188 -16.20 -3.09 23.23
N THR A 189 -17.48 -2.79 23.02
CA THR A 189 -18.16 -3.05 21.75
C THR A 189 -18.59 -1.71 21.17
N ILE A 190 -18.15 -1.44 19.93
CA ILE A 190 -18.60 -0.29 19.14
C ILE A 190 -19.36 -0.82 17.95
N THR A 191 -20.63 -0.45 17.83
CA THR A 191 -21.45 -0.72 16.66
C THR A 191 -21.80 0.59 15.99
N PHE A 192 -21.54 0.72 14.71
CA PHE A 192 -21.84 1.95 13.96
C PHE A 192 -22.48 1.65 12.61
N LYS A 193 -23.37 2.54 12.20
CA LYS A 193 -24.01 2.51 10.88
C LYS A 193 -23.58 3.74 10.08
N PRO A 194 -22.91 3.56 8.94
CA PRO A 194 -22.50 4.69 8.09
C PRO A 194 -23.69 5.54 7.64
N ASP A 195 -23.51 6.86 7.62
CA ASP A 195 -24.52 7.79 7.14
C ASP A 195 -24.49 7.85 5.61
N LEU A 196 -25.52 7.33 4.95
CA LEU A 196 -25.63 7.28 3.49
C LEU A 196 -25.81 8.67 2.85
N SER A 197 -26.05 9.72 3.63
CA SER A 197 -26.00 11.09 3.12
C SER A 197 -24.55 11.58 2.89
N ILE A 198 -23.57 10.94 3.52
CA ILE A 198 -22.14 11.19 3.36
C ILE A 198 -21.52 10.20 2.39
N PHE A 199 -21.83 8.91 2.53
CA PHE A 199 -21.33 7.83 1.67
C PHE A 199 -22.34 7.52 0.56
N THR A 200 -22.28 8.29 -0.53
CA THR A 200 -23.31 8.26 -1.59
C THR A 200 -23.03 7.31 -2.75
N GLU A 201 -21.77 7.03 -3.03
CA GLU A 201 -21.34 6.22 -4.18
C GLU A 201 -21.09 4.76 -3.77
N VAL A 202 -20.28 4.56 -2.72
CA VAL A 202 -20.00 3.24 -2.15
C VAL A 202 -20.62 3.19 -0.75
N THR A 203 -21.71 2.42 -0.64
CA THR A 203 -22.58 2.38 0.55
C THR A 203 -22.44 1.10 1.37
N GLU A 204 -21.74 0.09 0.83
CA GLU A 204 -21.62 -1.23 1.45
C GLU A 204 -20.18 -1.57 1.76
N PHE A 205 -19.98 -2.28 2.87
CA PHE A 205 -18.69 -2.83 3.25
C PHE A 205 -18.32 -4.04 2.37
N GLU A 206 -17.13 -4.00 1.78
CA GLU A 206 -16.60 -5.11 0.96
C GLU A 206 -15.91 -6.14 1.86
N PHE A 207 -16.50 -7.35 1.96
CA PHE A 207 -15.99 -8.42 2.83
C PHE A 207 -14.53 -8.79 2.54
N GLU A 208 -14.17 -8.98 1.27
CA GLU A 208 -12.81 -9.40 0.90
C GLU A 208 -11.74 -8.37 1.26
N GLN A 209 -12.08 -7.09 1.17
CA GLN A 209 -11.19 -6.01 1.59
C GLN A 209 -10.96 -6.05 3.11
N ILE A 210 -12.04 -6.26 3.88
CA ILE A 210 -12.00 -6.38 5.34
C ILE A 210 -11.20 -7.63 5.72
N ASN A 211 -11.54 -8.78 5.15
CA ASN A 211 -10.89 -10.06 5.40
C ASN A 211 -9.38 -9.99 5.14
N THR A 212 -8.99 -9.43 3.99
CA THR A 212 -7.56 -9.26 3.64
C THR A 212 -6.82 -8.39 4.65
N ARG A 213 -7.40 -7.23 5.03
CA ARG A 213 -6.75 -6.31 5.97
C ARG A 213 -6.64 -6.89 7.38
N LEU A 214 -7.69 -7.55 7.86
CA LEU A 214 -7.70 -8.17 9.19
C LEU A 214 -6.77 -9.38 9.27
N LYS A 215 -6.64 -10.13 8.19
CA LYS A 215 -5.63 -11.17 8.05
C LYS A 215 -4.21 -10.61 8.17
N GLU A 216 -3.90 -9.50 7.47
CA GLU A 216 -2.62 -8.81 7.61
C GLU A 216 -2.38 -8.35 9.07
N THR A 217 -3.42 -7.80 9.71
CA THR A 217 -3.36 -7.36 11.12
C THR A 217 -3.06 -8.51 12.07
N SER A 218 -3.64 -9.68 11.86
CA SER A 218 -3.37 -10.88 12.68
C SER A 218 -1.93 -11.38 12.50
N PHE A 219 -1.36 -11.34 11.29
CA PHE A 219 0.06 -11.67 11.07
C PHE A 219 1.02 -10.69 11.76
N LEU A 220 0.67 -9.41 11.81
CA LEU A 220 1.49 -8.38 12.47
C LEU A 220 1.46 -8.49 13.99
N ASN A 221 0.45 -9.17 14.55
CA ASN A 221 0.21 -9.31 15.97
C ASN A 221 0.09 -10.79 16.33
N ALA A 222 1.21 -11.49 16.41
CA ALA A 222 1.26 -12.91 16.71
C ALA A 222 0.45 -13.26 17.96
N GLY A 223 -0.45 -14.25 17.85
CA GLY A 223 -1.34 -14.66 18.94
C GLY A 223 -2.62 -13.83 19.07
N LEU A 224 -2.85 -12.80 18.25
CA LEU A 224 -4.12 -12.11 18.18
C LEU A 224 -5.11 -12.89 17.30
N GLN A 225 -6.18 -13.39 17.90
CA GLN A 225 -7.31 -13.99 17.21
C GLN A 225 -8.26 -12.90 16.72
N ILE A 226 -8.54 -12.88 15.42
CA ILE A 226 -9.54 -12.00 14.81
C ILE A 226 -10.62 -12.87 14.18
N VAL A 227 -11.88 -12.69 14.61
CA VAL A 227 -13.02 -13.43 14.07
C VAL A 227 -13.93 -12.45 13.33
N ILE A 228 -14.26 -12.78 12.09
CA ILE A 228 -15.13 -11.97 11.23
C ILE A 228 -16.42 -12.73 11.01
N HIS A 229 -17.54 -12.14 11.38
CA HIS A 229 -18.88 -12.63 11.14
C HIS A 229 -19.55 -11.77 10.06
N ASP A 230 -19.93 -12.36 8.94
CA ASP A 230 -20.78 -11.69 7.94
C ASP A 230 -22.20 -12.25 8.07
N GLU A 231 -23.08 -11.47 8.68
CA GLU A 231 -24.47 -11.82 8.95
C GLU A 231 -25.43 -11.17 7.94
N ARG A 232 -24.93 -10.62 6.84
CA ARG A 232 -25.77 -9.97 5.82
C ARG A 232 -26.53 -10.96 4.95
N ALA A 233 -26.06 -12.21 4.84
CA ALA A 233 -26.73 -13.29 4.14
C ALA A 233 -27.54 -14.17 5.12
N GLU A 234 -28.48 -15.00 4.61
CA GLU A 234 -29.27 -15.93 5.44
C GLU A 234 -28.39 -16.93 6.20
N GLU A 235 -27.27 -17.38 5.61
CA GLU A 235 -26.25 -18.18 6.28
C GLU A 235 -25.07 -17.29 6.64
N ALA A 236 -24.75 -17.18 7.92
CA ALA A 236 -23.61 -16.39 8.38
C ALA A 236 -22.31 -16.99 7.88
N HIS A 237 -21.45 -16.15 7.30
CA HIS A 237 -20.10 -16.52 6.89
C HIS A 237 -19.14 -16.12 8.00
N VAL A 238 -18.40 -17.10 8.57
CA VAL A 238 -17.43 -16.86 9.65
C VAL A 238 -16.04 -17.19 9.19
N VAL A 239 -15.12 -16.25 9.37
CA VAL A 239 -13.69 -16.41 9.09
C VAL A 239 -12.90 -16.10 10.34
N GLU A 240 -11.93 -16.95 10.65
CA GLU A 240 -11.03 -16.80 11.80
C GLU A 240 -9.59 -16.66 11.34
N HIS A 241 -8.88 -15.68 11.88
CA HIS A 241 -7.46 -15.46 11.69
C HIS A 241 -6.73 -15.54 13.02
N LEU A 242 -5.82 -16.49 13.12
CA LEU A 242 -4.90 -16.65 14.26
C LEU A 242 -3.56 -17.18 13.72
N TYR A 243 -2.51 -16.40 13.86
CA TYR A 243 -1.19 -16.73 13.36
C TYR A 243 -0.14 -16.58 14.47
N GLU A 244 0.38 -17.70 14.93
CA GLU A 244 1.43 -17.70 15.95
C GLU A 244 2.82 -17.44 15.35
N GLY A 245 3.01 -17.75 14.08
CA GLY A 245 4.28 -17.57 13.36
C GLY A 245 4.56 -16.14 12.91
N GLY A 246 3.63 -15.20 13.14
CA GLY A 246 3.82 -13.77 12.91
C GLY A 246 4.30 -13.42 11.49
N LEU A 247 5.28 -12.51 11.39
CA LEU A 247 5.80 -12.05 10.09
C LEU A 247 6.43 -13.17 9.25
N ALA A 248 7.00 -14.20 9.87
CA ALA A 248 7.57 -15.32 9.14
C ALA A 248 6.50 -16.10 8.38
N GLU A 249 5.35 -16.32 9.00
CA GLU A 249 4.21 -16.98 8.39
C GLU A 249 3.61 -16.11 7.28
N PHE A 250 3.55 -14.81 7.49
CA PHE A 250 3.11 -13.85 6.49
C PHE A 250 3.98 -13.91 5.21
N VAL A 251 5.31 -13.95 5.35
CA VAL A 251 6.22 -14.07 4.20
C VAL A 251 6.06 -15.42 3.49
N ARG A 252 5.86 -16.53 4.23
CA ARG A 252 5.54 -17.83 3.61
C ARG A 252 4.28 -17.74 2.76
N GLN A 253 3.24 -17.05 3.25
CA GLN A 253 2.01 -16.85 2.47
C GLN A 253 2.23 -15.99 1.22
N LEU A 254 3.05 -14.92 1.29
CA LEU A 254 3.40 -14.11 0.12
C LEU A 254 4.12 -14.92 -0.96
N ASN A 255 4.78 -16.00 -0.56
CA ASN A 255 5.49 -16.93 -1.46
C ASN A 255 4.75 -18.25 -1.73
N GLU A 256 3.52 -18.44 -1.24
CA GLU A 256 2.76 -19.70 -1.38
C GLU A 256 2.69 -20.24 -2.82
N ARG A 257 2.63 -19.35 -3.81
CA ARG A 257 2.56 -19.71 -5.25
C ARG A 257 3.89 -19.59 -5.97
N LYS A 258 5.00 -19.48 -5.24
CA LYS A 258 6.34 -19.29 -5.78
C LYS A 258 7.26 -20.37 -5.20
N GLU A 259 8.32 -20.70 -5.91
CA GLU A 259 9.34 -21.62 -5.41
C GLU A 259 10.35 -20.85 -4.55
N ALA A 260 10.34 -21.11 -3.24
CA ALA A 260 11.29 -20.48 -2.31
C ALA A 260 12.70 -21.02 -2.59
N MET A 261 13.70 -20.12 -2.59
CA MET A 261 15.11 -20.49 -2.82
C MET A 261 15.78 -21.11 -1.59
N HIS A 262 15.24 -20.85 -0.42
CA HIS A 262 15.68 -21.42 0.86
C HIS A 262 14.46 -21.71 1.73
N GLU A 263 14.54 -22.77 2.53
CA GLU A 263 13.42 -23.31 3.31
C GLU A 263 12.96 -22.32 4.39
N ASP A 264 13.92 -21.83 5.17
CA ASP A 264 13.62 -20.95 6.30
C ASP A 264 13.42 -19.50 5.89
N VAL A 265 12.40 -18.86 6.46
CA VAL A 265 12.23 -17.40 6.40
C VAL A 265 13.25 -16.76 7.34
N ILE A 266 13.99 -15.78 6.85
CA ILE A 266 14.95 -15.02 7.64
C ILE A 266 14.17 -14.00 8.47
N VAL A 267 14.27 -14.10 9.80
CA VAL A 267 13.64 -13.18 10.74
C VAL A 267 14.71 -12.34 11.42
N ILE A 268 14.51 -11.04 11.41
CA ILE A 268 15.40 -10.06 12.02
C ILE A 268 14.59 -9.22 13.01
N GLN A 269 15.10 -9.09 14.24
CA GLN A 269 14.52 -8.23 15.26
C GLN A 269 15.63 -7.38 15.88
N GLY A 270 15.28 -6.13 16.19
CA GLY A 270 16.20 -5.23 16.87
C GLY A 270 15.49 -4.01 17.41
N GLU A 271 16.12 -3.36 18.37
CA GLU A 271 15.58 -2.20 19.05
C GLU A 271 16.63 -1.09 19.14
N LYS A 272 16.16 0.15 19.15
CA LYS A 272 16.99 1.32 19.32
C LYS A 272 16.30 2.35 20.20
N GLU A 273 16.96 2.78 21.24
CA GLU A 273 16.49 3.89 22.07
C GLU A 273 16.64 5.22 21.33
N ILE A 274 15.60 6.05 21.41
CA ILE A 274 15.54 7.44 20.95
C ILE A 274 15.05 8.32 22.10
N GLU A 275 15.10 9.64 21.96
CA GLU A 275 14.70 10.58 23.03
C GLU A 275 13.26 10.36 23.54
N LYS A 276 12.36 9.90 22.66
CA LYS A 276 10.93 9.71 22.97
C LYS A 276 10.55 8.28 23.34
N GLY A 277 11.51 7.37 23.50
CA GLY A 277 11.28 5.95 23.84
C GLY A 277 12.08 5.01 22.98
N THR A 278 11.57 3.80 22.73
CA THR A 278 12.26 2.76 21.98
C THR A 278 11.58 2.52 20.62
N VAL A 279 12.36 2.48 19.56
CA VAL A 279 11.93 2.04 18.24
C VAL A 279 12.31 0.57 18.08
N SER A 280 11.32 -0.29 17.84
CA SER A 280 11.53 -1.71 17.54
C SER A 280 11.36 -1.95 16.05
N VAL A 281 12.24 -2.77 15.48
CA VAL A 281 12.21 -3.20 14.07
C VAL A 281 12.05 -4.70 14.04
N GLU A 282 11.05 -5.16 13.33
CA GLU A 282 10.83 -6.56 13.01
C GLU A 282 10.74 -6.73 11.50
N LEU A 283 11.47 -7.68 10.96
CA LEU A 283 11.57 -7.95 9.53
C LEU A 283 11.56 -9.46 9.31
N ALA A 284 10.72 -9.90 8.38
CA ALA A 284 10.81 -11.23 7.81
C ALA A 284 11.06 -11.13 6.31
N LEU A 285 11.94 -11.99 5.77
CA LEU A 285 12.29 -11.96 4.36
C LEU A 285 12.67 -13.34 3.82
N GLN A 286 12.34 -13.57 2.54
CA GLN A 286 12.67 -14.80 1.83
C GLN A 286 12.77 -14.52 0.33
N TRP A 287 13.77 -15.11 -0.33
CA TRP A 287 13.89 -15.04 -1.79
C TRP A 287 13.21 -16.24 -2.45
N SER A 288 12.64 -16.01 -3.62
CA SER A 288 11.97 -17.01 -4.45
C SER A 288 12.46 -16.93 -5.90
N ASP A 289 11.95 -17.80 -6.75
CA ASP A 289 12.22 -17.81 -8.19
C ASP A 289 11.59 -16.64 -8.96
N ALA A 290 10.75 -15.83 -8.31
CA ALA A 290 10.10 -14.67 -8.90
C ALA A 290 11.10 -13.62 -9.44
N PHE A 291 10.64 -12.79 -10.37
CA PHE A 291 11.43 -11.70 -10.97
C PHE A 291 11.13 -10.32 -10.36
N SER A 292 10.03 -10.20 -9.61
CA SER A 292 9.62 -8.96 -8.96
C SER A 292 9.82 -9.04 -7.45
N GLU A 293 10.08 -7.88 -6.83
CA GLU A 293 10.06 -7.75 -5.37
C GLU A 293 8.62 -7.59 -4.85
N SER A 294 8.37 -8.07 -3.63
CA SER A 294 7.14 -7.85 -2.87
C SER A 294 7.51 -7.42 -1.47
N ILE A 295 7.54 -6.11 -1.21
CA ILE A 295 7.90 -5.55 0.10
C ILE A 295 6.69 -4.86 0.69
N LEU A 296 6.23 -5.36 1.84
CA LEU A 296 5.16 -4.76 2.62
C LEU A 296 5.76 -4.02 3.81
N CYS A 297 5.27 -2.81 4.04
CA CYS A 297 5.80 -1.90 5.05
C CYS A 297 4.71 -1.50 6.04
N TYR A 298 5.03 -1.60 7.34
CA TYR A 298 4.10 -1.28 8.42
C TYR A 298 4.77 -0.41 9.48
N THR A 299 4.00 0.49 10.04
CA THR A 299 4.38 1.29 11.22
C THR A 299 3.25 1.22 12.23
N ASN A 300 3.52 0.69 13.43
CA ASN A 300 2.52 0.52 14.49
C ASN A 300 1.24 -0.15 13.96
N ILE A 301 1.34 -1.30 13.26
CA ILE A 301 0.23 -2.02 12.63
C ILE A 301 -0.36 -1.39 11.35
N ILE A 302 -0.06 -0.13 11.06
CA ILE A 302 -0.61 0.59 9.92
C ILE A 302 0.21 0.28 8.67
N ARG A 303 -0.45 -0.13 7.60
CA ARG A 303 0.18 -0.36 6.31
C ARG A 303 0.57 0.96 5.64
N ASN A 304 1.85 1.10 5.35
CA ASN A 304 2.35 2.25 4.60
C ASN A 304 2.46 1.87 3.11
N LYS A 305 1.41 2.16 2.33
CA LYS A 305 1.33 1.76 0.90
C LYS A 305 2.45 2.34 0.06
N ASP A 306 2.84 3.58 0.35
CA ASP A 306 3.94 4.30 -0.32
C ASP A 306 5.30 4.09 0.36
N GLY A 307 5.36 3.15 1.31
CA GLY A 307 6.58 2.85 2.08
C GLY A 307 7.01 4.01 2.95
N GLY A 308 8.27 4.45 2.82
CA GLY A 308 8.83 5.55 3.60
C GLY A 308 10.25 5.27 4.07
N THR A 309 10.62 5.87 5.20
CA THR A 309 11.98 5.82 5.77
C THR A 309 12.42 4.40 6.13
N HIS A 310 11.52 3.54 6.62
CA HIS A 310 11.80 2.12 6.90
C HIS A 310 12.11 1.33 5.61
N MET A 311 11.34 1.53 4.53
CA MET A 311 11.64 0.92 3.23
C MET A 311 12.98 1.39 2.68
N SER A 312 13.29 2.67 2.80
CA SER A 312 14.57 3.23 2.35
C SER A 312 15.74 2.63 3.12
N GLY A 313 15.61 2.51 4.45
CA GLY A 313 16.59 1.85 5.31
C GLY A 313 16.82 0.39 4.94
N LEU A 314 15.73 -0.38 4.75
CA LEU A 314 15.77 -1.78 4.33
C LEU A 314 16.49 -1.95 2.98
N ARG A 315 16.09 -1.19 1.95
CA ARG A 315 16.69 -1.28 0.61
C ARG A 315 18.19 -0.96 0.62
N THR A 316 18.60 0.03 1.41
CA THR A 316 20.01 0.40 1.56
C THR A 316 20.79 -0.70 2.29
N ALA A 317 20.24 -1.23 3.39
CA ALA A 317 20.87 -2.30 4.15
C ALA A 317 21.07 -3.57 3.33
N LEU A 318 20.03 -4.04 2.63
CA LEU A 318 20.09 -5.23 1.75
C LEU A 318 21.19 -5.08 0.70
N THR A 319 21.21 -3.93 0.01
CA THR A 319 22.21 -3.67 -1.04
C THR A 319 23.62 -3.66 -0.47
N SER A 320 23.84 -3.01 0.66
CA SER A 320 25.15 -2.91 1.30
C SER A 320 25.61 -4.24 1.87
N CYS A 321 24.74 -4.98 2.55
CA CYS A 321 25.05 -6.27 3.19
C CYS A 321 25.42 -7.32 2.14
N ILE A 322 24.57 -7.48 1.10
CA ILE A 322 24.78 -8.50 0.05
C ILE A 322 26.05 -8.19 -0.76
N ASN A 323 26.30 -6.92 -1.14
CA ASN A 323 27.53 -6.54 -1.80
C ASN A 323 28.77 -6.75 -0.91
N GLY A 324 28.66 -6.40 0.38
CA GLY A 324 29.72 -6.59 1.37
C GLY A 324 30.11 -8.06 1.51
N TYR A 325 29.12 -8.94 1.68
CA TYR A 325 29.32 -10.39 1.75
C TYR A 325 29.90 -10.97 0.47
N ALA A 326 29.33 -10.60 -0.67
CA ALA A 326 29.79 -11.10 -1.98
C ALA A 326 31.26 -10.68 -2.28
N LYS A 327 31.64 -9.44 -1.88
CA LYS A 327 33.03 -8.96 -1.97
C LYS A 327 33.96 -9.72 -1.04
N LYS A 328 33.57 -9.90 0.24
CA LYS A 328 34.36 -10.64 1.26
C LYS A 328 34.62 -12.07 0.85
N ARG A 329 33.66 -12.73 0.19
CA ARG A 329 33.73 -14.11 -0.29
C ARG A 329 34.27 -14.25 -1.71
N ASN A 330 34.74 -13.16 -2.35
CA ASN A 330 35.24 -13.12 -3.73
C ASN A 330 34.23 -13.67 -4.77
N LEU A 331 32.92 -13.47 -4.55
CA LEU A 331 31.86 -13.90 -5.46
C LEU A 331 31.60 -12.87 -6.57
N LEU A 332 31.95 -11.59 -6.34
CA LEU A 332 31.87 -10.51 -7.33
C LEU A 332 33.10 -10.53 -8.25
N LYS A 333 32.86 -10.66 -9.56
CA LYS A 333 33.90 -10.59 -10.62
C LYS A 333 33.86 -9.29 -11.44
N GLY A 334 33.07 -8.31 -11.04
CA GLY A 334 32.83 -7.05 -11.77
C GLY A 334 32.27 -5.98 -10.85
N ASP A 335 31.41 -5.13 -11.41
CA ASP A 335 30.76 -4.03 -10.69
C ASP A 335 29.89 -4.53 -9.54
N ALA A 336 29.61 -3.64 -8.59
CA ALA A 336 28.69 -3.92 -7.49
C ALA A 336 27.26 -4.18 -8.02
N LEU A 337 26.54 -5.07 -7.33
CA LEU A 337 25.13 -5.35 -7.60
C LEU A 337 24.29 -4.12 -7.31
N SER A 338 23.33 -3.81 -8.17
CA SER A 338 22.38 -2.73 -7.94
C SER A 338 21.33 -3.13 -6.89
N GLY A 339 20.61 -2.15 -6.37
CA GLY A 339 19.50 -2.42 -5.46
C GLY A 339 18.42 -3.31 -6.07
N GLU A 340 18.13 -3.18 -7.36
CA GLU A 340 17.18 -4.02 -8.08
C GLU A 340 17.66 -5.47 -8.18
N ASP A 341 18.96 -5.67 -8.48
CA ASP A 341 19.51 -7.02 -8.61
C ASP A 341 19.40 -7.82 -7.30
N VAL A 342 19.65 -7.17 -6.15
CA VAL A 342 19.60 -7.85 -4.84
C VAL A 342 18.18 -8.11 -4.34
N ARG A 343 17.20 -7.38 -4.84
CA ARG A 343 15.80 -7.53 -4.44
C ARG A 343 14.95 -8.33 -5.43
N GLU A 344 15.51 -8.79 -6.54
CA GLU A 344 14.79 -9.67 -7.47
C GLU A 344 14.36 -10.96 -6.77
N GLY A 345 13.05 -11.24 -6.79
CA GLY A 345 12.44 -12.40 -6.13
C GLY A 345 12.28 -12.27 -4.62
N LEU A 346 12.57 -11.12 -4.03
CA LEU A 346 12.42 -10.88 -2.60
C LEU A 346 10.95 -10.71 -2.20
N ALA A 347 10.48 -11.50 -1.24
CA ALA A 347 9.31 -11.22 -0.43
C ALA A 347 9.78 -10.77 0.96
N ALA A 348 9.30 -9.63 1.43
CA ALA A 348 9.68 -9.08 2.72
C ALA A 348 8.52 -8.33 3.38
N VAL A 349 8.43 -8.44 4.69
CA VAL A 349 7.52 -7.65 5.53
C VAL A 349 8.35 -6.95 6.59
N VAL A 350 8.35 -5.61 6.57
CA VAL A 350 9.02 -4.79 7.58
C VAL A 350 8.00 -4.08 8.45
N SER A 351 8.07 -4.31 9.74
CA SER A 351 7.24 -3.70 10.77
C SER A 351 8.11 -2.88 11.71
N VAL A 352 7.77 -1.61 11.88
CA VAL A 352 8.45 -0.70 12.81
C VAL A 352 7.46 -0.26 13.87
N LYS A 353 7.76 -0.52 15.14
CA LYS A 353 7.02 0.04 16.28
C LYS A 353 7.75 1.30 16.74
N HIS A 354 7.07 2.42 16.68
CA HIS A 354 7.63 3.74 16.99
C HIS A 354 6.70 4.49 17.96
N PRO A 355 7.21 5.08 19.04
CA PRO A 355 6.38 5.75 20.05
C PRO A 355 5.66 7.00 19.51
N ASP A 356 6.27 7.72 18.56
CA ASP A 356 5.72 8.97 17.98
C ASP A 356 6.13 9.09 16.51
N PRO A 357 5.53 8.27 15.60
CA PRO A 357 5.87 8.29 14.19
C PRO A 357 5.24 9.48 13.46
N SER A 358 5.95 10.03 12.48
CA SER A 358 5.46 11.08 11.60
C SER A 358 5.13 10.53 10.23
N PHE A 359 4.01 10.95 9.65
CA PHE A 359 3.52 10.52 8.34
C PHE A 359 3.32 11.71 7.40
N SER A 360 3.30 11.46 6.11
CA SER A 360 3.08 12.48 5.08
C SER A 360 1.64 12.99 5.00
N SER A 361 0.67 12.19 5.45
CA SER A 361 -0.77 12.45 5.39
C SER A 361 -1.51 11.79 6.55
N GLN A 362 -2.78 12.17 6.74
CA GLN A 362 -3.65 11.57 7.76
C GLN A 362 -3.93 10.07 7.47
N THR A 363 -3.95 9.66 6.21
CA THR A 363 -4.09 8.24 5.81
C THR A 363 -2.87 7.38 6.13
N LYS A 364 -1.78 8.00 6.59
CA LYS A 364 -0.54 7.35 7.07
C LYS A 364 0.14 6.46 6.01
N ASP A 365 -0.07 6.74 4.71
CA ASP A 365 0.43 5.91 3.61
C ASP A 365 1.96 5.90 3.52
N LYS A 366 2.64 6.94 4.03
CA LYS A 366 4.11 7.06 3.96
C LYS A 366 4.70 7.53 5.29
N LEU A 367 5.61 6.72 5.85
CA LEU A 367 6.40 7.09 7.03
C LEU A 367 7.50 8.10 6.66
N VAL A 368 7.60 9.20 7.42
CA VAL A 368 8.60 10.26 7.18
C VAL A 368 9.55 10.52 8.35
N SER A 369 9.40 9.81 9.48
CA SER A 369 10.35 9.86 10.62
C SER A 369 11.77 9.55 10.15
N SER A 370 12.63 10.56 10.12
CA SER A 370 13.95 10.50 9.45
C SER A 370 14.92 9.52 10.11
N GLU A 371 14.87 9.41 11.45
CA GLU A 371 15.69 8.53 12.28
C GLU A 371 15.50 7.04 11.96
N VAL A 372 14.30 6.66 11.52
CA VAL A 372 13.95 5.27 11.21
C VAL A 372 14.81 4.71 10.07
N THR A 373 15.21 5.55 9.09
CA THR A 373 16.10 5.10 8.01
C THR A 373 17.39 4.50 8.54
N GLY A 374 18.06 5.23 9.43
CA GLY A 374 19.34 4.79 10.03
C GLY A 374 19.17 3.60 10.97
N ILE A 375 18.08 3.58 11.74
CA ILE A 375 17.77 2.47 12.67
C ILE A 375 17.58 1.17 11.91
N VAL A 376 16.67 1.16 10.92
CA VAL A 376 16.40 -0.03 10.11
C VAL A 376 17.65 -0.46 9.34
N GLN A 377 18.40 0.50 8.78
CA GLN A 377 19.63 0.19 8.06
C GLN A 377 20.66 -0.51 8.97
N THR A 378 20.86 -0.03 10.19
CA THR A 378 21.83 -0.61 11.12
C THR A 378 21.39 -2.01 11.55
N VAL A 379 20.15 -2.15 12.05
CA VAL A 379 19.63 -3.43 12.52
C VAL A 379 19.69 -4.50 11.43
N VAL A 380 19.22 -4.17 10.23
CA VAL A 380 19.20 -5.13 9.12
C VAL A 380 20.61 -5.47 8.64
N TYR A 381 21.50 -4.48 8.51
CA TYR A 381 22.87 -4.73 8.07
C TYR A 381 23.62 -5.67 9.03
N GLU A 382 23.53 -5.43 10.33
CA GLU A 382 24.19 -6.24 11.36
C GLU A 382 23.60 -7.66 11.41
N LYS A 383 22.29 -7.78 11.58
CA LYS A 383 21.62 -9.06 11.76
C LYS A 383 21.61 -9.95 10.51
N LEU A 384 21.42 -9.36 9.35
CA LEU A 384 21.53 -10.11 8.08
C LEU A 384 22.98 -10.53 7.82
N GLY A 385 23.95 -9.68 8.21
CA GLY A 385 25.36 -10.02 8.13
C GLY A 385 25.74 -11.20 9.03
N GLU A 386 25.26 -11.23 10.28
CA GLU A 386 25.39 -12.36 11.21
C GLU A 386 24.78 -13.63 10.59
N PHE A 387 23.53 -13.54 10.10
CA PHE A 387 22.83 -14.67 9.46
C PHE A 387 23.62 -15.24 8.28
N PHE A 388 24.21 -14.39 7.42
CA PHE A 388 24.98 -14.84 6.26
C PHE A 388 26.29 -15.56 6.65
N GLU A 389 26.93 -15.17 7.76
CA GLU A 389 28.12 -15.89 8.24
C GLU A 389 27.73 -17.26 8.86
N GLU A 390 26.59 -17.35 9.52
CA GLU A 390 26.06 -18.59 10.09
C GLU A 390 25.49 -19.54 9.01
N ASN A 391 24.92 -18.98 7.91
CA ASN A 391 24.23 -19.71 6.86
C ASN A 391 24.86 -19.48 5.47
N PRO A 392 26.13 -19.85 5.25
CA PRO A 392 26.87 -19.49 4.03
C PRO A 392 26.28 -20.12 2.75
N SER A 393 25.56 -21.23 2.85
CA SER A 393 24.85 -21.85 1.72
C SER A 393 23.70 -21.00 1.23
N VAL A 394 22.86 -20.50 2.14
CA VAL A 394 21.72 -19.61 1.84
C VAL A 394 22.24 -18.27 1.31
N ALA A 395 23.24 -17.69 1.98
CA ALA A 395 23.86 -16.43 1.54
C ALA A 395 24.41 -16.54 0.11
N LYS A 396 25.04 -17.69 -0.23
CA LYS A 396 25.54 -17.94 -1.59
C LYS A 396 24.41 -18.01 -2.60
N GLN A 397 23.30 -18.72 -2.30
CA GLN A 397 22.12 -18.81 -3.18
C GLN A 397 21.55 -17.42 -3.47
N ILE A 398 21.40 -16.56 -2.45
CA ILE A 398 20.93 -15.18 -2.59
C ILE A 398 21.86 -14.35 -3.48
N VAL A 399 23.18 -14.45 -3.26
CA VAL A 399 24.17 -13.74 -4.09
C VAL A 399 24.15 -14.27 -5.54
N ASP A 400 24.05 -15.58 -5.74
CA ASP A 400 24.01 -16.19 -7.08
C ASP A 400 22.74 -15.73 -7.84
N LYS A 401 21.59 -15.60 -7.17
CA LYS A 401 20.35 -15.03 -7.74
C LYS A 401 20.58 -13.58 -8.16
N ALA A 402 21.12 -12.74 -7.28
CA ALA A 402 21.40 -11.34 -7.58
C ALA A 402 22.40 -11.16 -8.73
N LEU A 403 23.43 -12.04 -8.83
CA LEU A 403 24.36 -12.07 -9.95
C LEU A 403 23.68 -12.46 -11.27
N LEU A 404 22.72 -13.39 -11.23
CA LEU A 404 21.93 -13.76 -12.39
C LEU A 404 21.04 -12.61 -12.86
N ALA A 405 20.36 -11.93 -11.93
CA ALA A 405 19.57 -10.74 -12.20
C ALA A 405 20.39 -9.62 -12.83
N SER A 406 21.58 -9.33 -12.27
CA SER A 406 22.50 -8.33 -12.81
C SER A 406 22.93 -8.65 -14.24
N LYS A 407 23.30 -9.90 -14.52
CA LYS A 407 23.67 -10.35 -15.89
C LYS A 407 22.51 -10.21 -16.86
N ALA A 408 21.28 -10.58 -16.42
CA ALA A 408 20.08 -10.46 -17.22
C ALA A 408 19.79 -8.99 -17.58
N ARG A 409 19.87 -8.09 -16.59
CA ARG A 409 19.69 -6.64 -16.77
C ARG A 409 20.76 -6.05 -17.71
N GLU A 410 22.03 -6.43 -17.53
CA GLU A 410 23.10 -5.99 -18.45
C GLU A 410 22.88 -6.47 -19.89
N ALA A 411 22.47 -7.74 -20.05
CA ALA A 411 22.17 -8.27 -21.37
C ALA A 411 21.00 -7.53 -22.03
N ALA A 412 19.94 -7.25 -21.27
CA ALA A 412 18.80 -6.46 -21.74
C ALA A 412 19.23 -5.04 -22.13
N ARG A 413 20.09 -4.37 -21.34
CA ARG A 413 20.63 -3.04 -21.65
C ARG A 413 21.46 -3.07 -22.93
N LYS A 414 22.40 -4.02 -23.05
CA LYS A 414 23.22 -4.17 -24.26
C LYS A 414 22.37 -4.44 -25.50
N ALA A 415 21.32 -5.26 -25.39
CA ALA A 415 20.40 -5.51 -26.49
C ALA A 415 19.62 -4.24 -26.90
N ARG A 416 19.17 -3.45 -25.94
CA ARG A 416 18.53 -2.14 -26.17
C ARG A 416 19.48 -1.17 -26.88
N ASP A 417 20.72 -1.05 -26.40
CA ASP A 417 21.74 -0.18 -26.99
C ASP A 417 22.09 -0.60 -28.42
N LEU A 418 22.20 -1.91 -28.70
CA LEU A 418 22.43 -2.42 -30.04
C LEU A 418 21.26 -2.12 -30.98
N THR A 419 20.02 -2.24 -30.47
CA THR A 419 18.80 -1.91 -31.24
C THR A 419 18.75 -0.41 -31.53
N ARG A 420 19.10 0.43 -30.55
CA ARG A 420 19.16 1.89 -30.68
C ARG A 420 20.28 2.33 -31.67
N ARG A 421 21.46 1.74 -31.57
CA ARG A 421 22.59 2.04 -32.50
C ARG A 421 22.28 1.62 -33.93
N LYS A 422 21.62 0.46 -34.13
CA LYS A 422 21.17 0.05 -35.47
C LYS A 422 20.03 0.94 -35.98
N GLY A 423 19.15 1.42 -35.14
CA GLY A 423 18.08 2.36 -35.50
C GLY A 423 18.58 3.75 -35.89
N VAL A 424 19.72 4.21 -35.33
CA VAL A 424 20.35 5.51 -35.66
C VAL A 424 21.16 5.41 -36.98
N LEU A 425 21.69 4.22 -37.29
CA LEU A 425 22.50 4.00 -38.53
C LEU A 425 21.65 3.63 -39.74
N GLU A 426 20.42 3.11 -39.55
CA GLU A 426 19.49 2.69 -40.62
C GLU A 426 18.16 3.43 -40.54
N GLY A 427 18.12 4.75 -40.39
CA GLY A 427 16.93 5.60 -40.41
C GLY A 427 15.68 4.90 -39.86
N GLY A 428 15.21 5.26 -38.68
CA GLY A 428 14.14 4.69 -37.82
C GLY A 428 12.90 4.09 -38.47
N GLY A 429 13.06 3.09 -39.33
CA GLY A 429 11.99 2.41 -40.07
C GLY A 429 11.54 1.12 -39.37
N LEU A 430 10.28 0.82 -39.54
CA LEU A 430 9.67 -0.46 -39.17
C LEU A 430 10.41 -1.63 -39.84
N PRO A 431 10.37 -2.85 -39.26
CA PRO A 431 10.99 -4.01 -39.89
C PRO A 431 10.54 -4.16 -41.34
N GLY A 432 11.47 -4.29 -42.28
CA GLY A 432 11.15 -4.36 -43.71
C GLY A 432 10.21 -5.51 -44.10
N LYS A 433 10.04 -6.50 -43.23
CA LYS A 433 9.07 -7.59 -43.40
C LYS A 433 7.65 -7.23 -42.94
N LEU A 434 7.50 -6.22 -42.09
CA LEU A 434 6.19 -5.82 -41.57
C LEU A 434 5.40 -5.10 -42.68
N ALA A 435 4.23 -5.64 -43.06
CA ALA A 435 3.26 -4.92 -43.80
C ALA A 435 2.30 -4.21 -42.83
N ASP A 436 2.63 -2.96 -42.49
CA ASP A 436 1.90 -2.20 -41.48
C ASP A 436 0.49 -1.77 -41.99
N CYS A 437 -0.37 -1.41 -41.02
CA CYS A 437 -1.69 -0.82 -41.30
C CYS A 437 -1.61 0.71 -41.42
N GLN A 438 -2.67 1.31 -41.93
CA GLN A 438 -2.74 2.76 -42.17
C GLN A 438 -3.13 3.55 -40.93
N SER A 439 -4.01 2.99 -40.08
CA SER A 439 -4.43 3.63 -38.84
C SER A 439 -3.22 3.73 -37.87
N ARG A 440 -3.17 4.84 -37.16
CA ARG A 440 -2.20 5.09 -36.10
C ARG A 440 -2.82 5.01 -34.70
N ASP A 441 -4.12 4.75 -34.59
CA ASP A 441 -4.78 4.49 -33.34
C ASP A 441 -4.61 3.01 -32.95
N PRO A 442 -3.79 2.70 -31.93
CA PRO A 442 -3.54 1.32 -31.53
C PRO A 442 -4.81 0.54 -31.20
N ARG A 443 -5.84 1.19 -30.69
CA ARG A 443 -7.11 0.56 -30.26
C ARG A 443 -7.88 -0.06 -31.40
N GLU A 444 -7.68 0.42 -32.63
CA GLU A 444 -8.29 -0.11 -33.85
C GLU A 444 -7.41 -1.12 -34.59
N CYS A 445 -6.09 -1.15 -34.24
CA CYS A 445 -5.11 -1.90 -35.00
C CYS A 445 -4.90 -3.32 -34.44
N GLU A 446 -4.72 -4.26 -35.36
CA GLU A 446 -4.38 -5.65 -35.05
C GLU A 446 -3.24 -6.14 -35.95
N VAL A 447 -2.37 -7.01 -35.41
CA VAL A 447 -1.25 -7.59 -36.13
C VAL A 447 -1.37 -9.11 -36.20
N TYR A 448 -1.19 -9.66 -37.39
CA TYR A 448 -1.18 -11.08 -37.68
C TYR A 448 0.27 -11.55 -37.79
N LEU A 449 0.64 -12.48 -36.95
CA LEU A 449 1.91 -13.21 -37.04
C LEU A 449 1.69 -14.46 -37.90
N VAL A 450 2.37 -14.55 -39.03
CA VAL A 450 2.17 -15.65 -39.96
C VAL A 450 3.48 -16.39 -40.25
N GLU A 451 3.41 -17.71 -40.45
CA GLU A 451 4.57 -18.52 -40.74
C GLU A 451 5.05 -18.34 -42.19
N GLY A 452 6.21 -17.75 -42.34
CA GLY A 452 6.89 -17.64 -43.63
C GLY A 452 6.36 -16.56 -44.57
N ASP A 453 7.15 -16.29 -45.62
CA ASP A 453 6.86 -15.23 -46.59
C ASP A 453 5.67 -15.60 -47.53
N SER A 454 5.45 -16.91 -47.73
CA SER A 454 4.35 -17.39 -48.58
C SER A 454 2.99 -17.10 -47.97
N ALA A 455 2.78 -17.48 -46.70
CA ALA A 455 1.58 -17.14 -45.95
C ALA A 455 1.45 -15.62 -45.76
N GLY A 456 2.56 -14.94 -45.53
CA GLY A 456 2.63 -13.48 -45.44
C GLY A 456 2.13 -12.79 -46.73
N GLY A 457 2.46 -13.32 -47.91
CA GLY A 457 1.99 -12.81 -49.20
C GLY A 457 0.47 -12.93 -49.36
N SER A 458 -0.08 -14.10 -49.04
CA SER A 458 -1.55 -14.34 -49.11
C SER A 458 -2.30 -13.45 -48.10
N ALA A 459 -1.81 -13.38 -46.87
CA ALA A 459 -2.39 -12.54 -45.80
C ALA A 459 -2.37 -11.04 -46.18
N LYS A 460 -1.27 -10.55 -46.75
CA LYS A 460 -1.18 -9.16 -47.25
C LYS A 460 -2.22 -8.81 -48.31
N THR A 461 -2.59 -9.77 -49.14
CA THR A 461 -3.57 -9.57 -50.18
C THR A 461 -5.00 -9.54 -49.64
N GLY A 462 -5.31 -10.39 -48.64
CA GLY A 462 -6.65 -10.53 -48.05
C GLY A 462 -6.98 -9.59 -46.89
N ARG A 463 -5.99 -8.85 -46.35
CA ARG A 463 -6.18 -8.02 -45.13
C ARG A 463 -6.97 -6.74 -45.39
N ASP A 464 -7.60 -6.21 -44.37
CA ASP A 464 -7.99 -4.80 -44.31
C ASP A 464 -6.77 -3.93 -44.05
N ARG A 465 -6.27 -3.25 -45.08
CA ARG A 465 -5.07 -2.39 -44.97
C ARG A 465 -5.23 -1.22 -44.01
N ARG A 466 -6.45 -0.87 -43.67
CA ARG A 466 -6.72 0.24 -42.77
C ARG A 466 -6.29 -0.08 -41.34
N ILE A 467 -6.61 -1.27 -40.86
CA ILE A 467 -6.44 -1.65 -39.44
C ILE A 467 -5.60 -2.92 -39.22
N GLN A 468 -5.34 -3.72 -40.26
CA GLN A 468 -4.64 -5.00 -40.12
C GLN A 468 -3.20 -4.93 -40.63
N ALA A 469 -2.24 -5.28 -39.77
CA ALA A 469 -0.84 -5.45 -40.11
C ALA A 469 -0.49 -6.94 -40.25
N ILE A 470 0.49 -7.27 -41.09
CA ILE A 470 0.97 -8.65 -41.30
C ILE A 470 2.47 -8.68 -41.04
N LEU A 471 2.91 -9.55 -40.13
CA LEU A 471 4.30 -9.81 -39.80
C LEU A 471 4.65 -11.28 -40.12
N PRO A 472 5.31 -11.60 -41.23
CA PRO A 472 5.78 -12.93 -41.53
C PRO A 472 7.04 -13.23 -40.70
N LEU A 473 7.05 -14.37 -40.03
CA LEU A 473 8.18 -14.86 -39.22
C LEU A 473 8.76 -16.11 -39.91
N ARG A 474 10.09 -16.23 -39.95
CA ARG A 474 10.75 -17.36 -40.63
C ARG A 474 11.16 -18.45 -39.66
N GLY A 475 10.78 -19.69 -40.01
CA GLY A 475 11.22 -20.89 -39.33
C GLY A 475 10.67 -21.06 -37.92
N LYS A 476 11.30 -21.93 -37.13
CA LYS A 476 10.92 -22.18 -35.74
C LYS A 476 11.36 -21.00 -34.87
N ILE A 477 10.40 -20.31 -34.28
CA ILE A 477 10.66 -19.23 -33.31
C ILE A 477 11.33 -19.81 -32.07
N LEU A 478 12.31 -19.10 -31.54
CA LEU A 478 12.99 -19.48 -30.33
C LEU A 478 11.99 -19.55 -29.17
N ASN A 479 11.97 -20.69 -28.48
CA ASN A 479 11.17 -20.82 -27.26
C ASN A 479 11.80 -19.97 -26.14
N VAL A 480 11.23 -18.78 -25.92
CA VAL A 480 11.75 -17.80 -24.96
C VAL A 480 11.65 -18.35 -23.54
N GLU A 481 10.59 -19.07 -23.21
CA GLU A 481 10.39 -19.65 -21.88
C GLU A 481 11.49 -20.64 -21.51
N ARG A 482 11.90 -21.50 -22.45
CA ARG A 482 13.04 -22.42 -22.24
C ARG A 482 14.39 -21.70 -22.16
N GLN A 483 14.46 -20.47 -22.66
CA GLN A 483 15.70 -19.67 -22.69
C GLN A 483 15.67 -18.51 -21.69
N LYS A 484 14.73 -18.48 -20.75
CA LYS A 484 14.59 -17.38 -19.77
C LYS A 484 15.86 -17.11 -18.97
N HIS A 485 16.72 -18.11 -18.76
CA HIS A 485 18.01 -17.96 -18.10
C HIS A 485 19.14 -17.44 -19.01
N ASN A 486 18.89 -17.34 -20.33
CA ASN A 486 19.88 -16.84 -21.30
C ASN A 486 19.27 -15.75 -22.19
N ILE A 487 18.95 -14.63 -21.55
CA ILE A 487 18.32 -13.47 -22.18
C ILE A 487 19.16 -12.93 -23.34
N ALA A 488 20.49 -12.99 -23.24
CA ALA A 488 21.39 -12.59 -24.33
C ALA A 488 21.11 -13.38 -25.63
N LYS A 489 20.87 -14.68 -25.55
CA LYS A 489 20.53 -15.53 -26.70
C LYS A 489 19.14 -15.19 -27.27
N VAL A 490 18.17 -14.87 -26.40
CA VAL A 490 16.85 -14.42 -26.82
C VAL A 490 16.95 -13.16 -27.65
N PHE A 491 17.71 -12.17 -27.20
CA PHE A 491 17.87 -10.88 -27.91
C PHE A 491 18.79 -10.95 -29.13
N GLN A 492 19.61 -11.99 -29.29
CA GLN A 492 20.37 -12.24 -30.52
C GLN A 492 19.50 -12.83 -31.64
N ASN A 493 18.33 -13.38 -31.30
CA ASN A 493 17.43 -13.96 -32.29
C ASN A 493 16.76 -12.87 -33.13
N GLN A 494 16.91 -12.96 -34.44
CA GLN A 494 16.46 -11.96 -35.39
C GLN A 494 14.94 -11.80 -35.48
N GLU A 495 14.19 -12.92 -35.33
CA GLU A 495 12.73 -12.90 -35.34
C GLU A 495 12.16 -12.26 -34.06
N ILE A 496 12.77 -12.53 -32.90
CA ILE A 496 12.42 -11.87 -31.64
C ILE A 496 12.68 -10.35 -31.73
N GLN A 497 13.82 -9.93 -32.25
CA GLN A 497 14.11 -8.49 -32.45
C GLN A 497 13.08 -7.84 -33.39
N THR A 498 12.68 -8.55 -34.43
CA THR A 498 11.68 -8.08 -35.40
C THR A 498 10.31 -7.87 -34.72
N MET A 499 9.87 -8.82 -33.87
CA MET A 499 8.64 -8.68 -33.09
C MET A 499 8.69 -7.50 -32.15
N ILE A 500 9.78 -7.34 -31.36
CA ILE A 500 9.94 -6.22 -30.42
C ILE A 500 9.81 -4.88 -31.14
N ARG A 501 10.45 -4.71 -32.32
CA ARG A 501 10.34 -3.49 -33.11
C ARG A 501 8.94 -3.28 -33.68
N ALA A 502 8.30 -4.35 -34.15
CA ALA A 502 6.95 -4.26 -34.72
C ALA A 502 5.92 -3.81 -33.66
N PHE A 503 6.00 -4.38 -32.44
CA PHE A 503 5.05 -4.06 -31.39
C PHE A 503 5.27 -2.68 -30.77
N GLY A 504 6.51 -2.22 -30.67
CA GLY A 504 6.85 -0.87 -30.23
C GLY A 504 6.80 -0.62 -28.72
N ALA A 505 6.43 -1.63 -27.92
CA ALA A 505 6.23 -1.48 -26.47
C ALA A 505 7.53 -1.46 -25.64
N GLY A 506 8.70 -1.65 -26.27
CA GLY A 506 9.96 -1.74 -25.54
C GLY A 506 10.20 -3.11 -24.91
N VAL A 507 11.25 -3.22 -24.09
CA VAL A 507 11.66 -4.46 -23.39
C VAL A 507 12.27 -4.12 -22.04
N GLY A 508 11.82 -4.76 -20.97
CA GLY A 508 12.33 -4.55 -19.61
C GLY A 508 11.20 -4.63 -18.60
N ASN A 509 11.53 -4.61 -17.33
CA ASN A 509 10.56 -4.78 -16.23
C ASN A 509 10.01 -3.44 -15.70
N ASN A 510 10.65 -2.31 -16.06
CA ASN A 510 10.21 -1.00 -15.57
C ASN A 510 9.76 -0.11 -16.75
N PRO A 511 8.48 0.31 -16.78
CA PRO A 511 7.94 1.19 -17.82
C PRO A 511 8.58 2.57 -17.87
N GLU A 512 9.14 3.04 -16.75
CA GLU A 512 9.76 4.36 -16.62
C GLU A 512 11.18 4.41 -17.19
N ASP A 513 11.83 3.27 -17.38
CA ASP A 513 13.14 3.20 -18.00
C ASP A 513 13.06 3.56 -19.48
N GLU A 514 14.05 4.30 -19.99
CA GLU A 514 14.16 4.60 -21.43
C GLU A 514 14.28 3.29 -22.23
N GLY A 515 13.20 2.90 -22.92
CA GLY A 515 13.06 1.63 -23.66
C GLY A 515 12.56 0.45 -22.82
N GLY A 516 12.09 0.67 -21.61
CA GLY A 516 11.35 -0.31 -20.80
C GLY A 516 10.03 -0.72 -21.46
N PHE A 517 9.50 -1.88 -21.05
CA PHE A 517 8.21 -2.35 -21.56
C PHE A 517 7.09 -1.48 -21.00
N ASN A 518 6.37 -0.83 -21.92
CA ASN A 518 5.20 -0.04 -21.57
C ASN A 518 4.04 -0.46 -22.47
N PRO A 519 2.98 -1.08 -21.91
CA PRO A 519 1.81 -1.52 -22.65
C PRO A 519 1.09 -0.39 -23.41
N GLU A 520 1.14 0.83 -22.89
CA GLU A 520 0.51 2.01 -23.53
C GLU A 520 1.18 2.42 -24.85
N LYS A 521 2.43 1.98 -25.07
CA LYS A 521 3.18 2.20 -26.30
C LYS A 521 2.97 1.10 -27.35
N LEU A 522 2.14 0.09 -27.06
CA LEU A 522 1.80 -0.95 -28.03
C LEU A 522 1.13 -0.32 -29.27
N ARG A 523 1.60 -0.74 -30.43
CA ARG A 523 1.09 -0.26 -31.72
C ARG A 523 -0.18 -0.98 -32.18
N TYR A 524 -0.51 -2.11 -31.55
CA TYR A 524 -1.64 -2.96 -31.93
C TYR A 524 -2.38 -3.43 -30.67
N HIS A 525 -3.70 -3.33 -30.69
CA HIS A 525 -4.56 -3.78 -29.61
C HIS A 525 -4.69 -5.31 -29.56
N LYS A 526 -4.56 -5.97 -30.73
CA LYS A 526 -4.65 -7.43 -30.84
C LYS A 526 -3.44 -8.00 -31.57
N LEU A 527 -2.93 -9.11 -31.04
CA LEU A 527 -1.95 -9.97 -31.68
C LEU A 527 -2.63 -11.30 -32.02
N ILE A 528 -2.62 -11.67 -33.28
CA ILE A 528 -3.28 -12.87 -33.80
C ILE A 528 -2.19 -13.75 -34.41
N ILE A 529 -2.15 -15.04 -33.98
CA ILE A 529 -1.14 -16.02 -34.41
C ILE A 529 -1.83 -17.08 -35.26
#